data_de2872d9e175ff4fdc5e754f9b174d93
#
_entry.id   de2872d9e175ff4fdc5e754f9b174d93
#
_cell.length_a   1.000
_cell.length_b   1.000
_cell.length_c   1.000
_cell.angle_alpha   90.00
_cell.angle_beta   90.00
_cell.angle_gamma   90.00
#
_symmetry.space_group_name_H-M   'P 1'
#
loop_
_entity.id
_entity.type
_entity.pdbx_description
1 polymer ?
#
loop_
_entity_poly.entity_id
_entity_poly.type
_entity_poly.pdbx_seq_one_letter_code
_entity_poly.pdbx_strand_id
1 'polypeptide(L)'
;MAEEGGFLDKGLEGLSHNFVTGRLEDLVKWARYRSVFPATFGLACCAIEMMAAGGPHYDLARFGMEVFRASPRQADLMIVAGRVSQKMAPVLRQIYDQMMEPKWVISMGVCASSGGMFNNYAIVQGVDQIVPVDVYAPGCPPGPQTLMHAILTLHQHIHDEELTRRKGAGLGLVIEQRDGQVDTPVALGRR
;
A
#
# COMPACT_ATOMS: atom_id res chain seq x y z
N MET A 1 53.49 -14.81 17.43
CA MET A 1 52.87 -14.07 18.52
C MET A 1 52.42 -12.73 17.96
N ALA A 2 51.28 -12.69 17.34
CA ALA A 2 50.57 -11.46 16.92
C ALA A 2 49.18 -11.85 16.37
N GLU A 3 48.22 -12.10 17.24
CA GLU A 3 46.80 -12.27 16.84
C GLU A 3 45.85 -12.07 18.05
N GLU A 4 46.08 -11.10 18.89
CA GLU A 4 45.13 -10.81 19.99
C GLU A 4 44.43 -9.45 19.88
N GLY A 5 44.68 -8.66 18.81
CA GLY A 5 43.95 -7.39 18.56
C GLY A 5 42.62 -7.52 17.81
N GLY A 6 42.36 -8.66 17.18
CA GLY A 6 41.30 -8.77 16.19
C GLY A 6 39.89 -9.02 16.70
N PHE A 7 39.71 -9.53 17.91
CA PHE A 7 38.37 -9.88 18.41
C PHE A 7 37.59 -8.68 18.95
N LEU A 8 38.27 -7.84 19.73
CA LEU A 8 37.65 -6.63 20.29
C LEU A 8 37.42 -5.54 19.22
N ASP A 9 38.37 -5.39 18.29
CA ASP A 9 38.22 -4.45 17.17
C ASP A 9 37.11 -4.84 16.23
N LYS A 10 37.01 -6.11 15.82
CA LYS A 10 35.88 -6.61 15.04
C LYS A 10 34.56 -6.53 15.78
N GLY A 11 34.56 -6.71 17.09
CA GLY A 11 33.38 -6.54 17.92
C GLY A 11 32.93 -5.08 18.02
N LEU A 12 33.87 -4.14 18.17
CA LEU A 12 33.59 -2.72 18.24
C LEU A 12 33.18 -2.12 16.90
N GLU A 13 33.81 -2.51 15.80
CA GLU A 13 33.40 -2.10 14.45
C GLU A 13 32.02 -2.65 14.08
N GLY A 14 31.75 -3.92 14.41
CA GLY A 14 30.42 -4.51 14.22
C GLY A 14 29.35 -3.84 15.10
N LEU A 15 29.68 -3.48 16.33
CA LEU A 15 28.74 -2.82 17.23
C LEU A 15 28.44 -1.38 16.79
N SER A 16 29.46 -0.62 16.38
CA SER A 16 29.28 0.76 15.92
C SER A 16 28.49 0.84 14.63
N HIS A 17 28.78 -0.04 13.69
CA HIS A 17 28.08 -0.07 12.40
C HIS A 17 26.62 -0.53 12.56
N ASN A 18 26.38 -1.60 13.32
CA ASN A 18 25.04 -2.09 13.58
C ASN A 18 24.20 -1.14 14.45
N PHE A 19 24.82 -0.43 15.38
CA PHE A 19 24.13 0.52 16.23
C PHE A 19 23.65 1.76 15.46
N VAL A 20 24.45 2.29 14.55
CA VAL A 20 24.09 3.47 13.77
C VAL A 20 23.10 3.13 12.66
N THR A 21 23.31 2.04 11.94
CA THR A 21 22.42 1.61 10.85
C THR A 21 21.08 1.10 11.38
N GLY A 22 21.07 0.31 12.45
CA GLY A 22 19.84 -0.16 13.06
C GLY A 22 18.97 0.99 13.57
N ARG A 23 19.53 1.98 14.23
CA ARG A 23 18.78 3.17 14.69
C ARG A 23 18.22 4.00 13.54
N LEU A 24 18.96 4.18 12.47
CA LEU A 24 18.50 4.94 11.32
C LEU A 24 17.35 4.23 10.60
N GLU A 25 17.47 2.92 10.42
CA GLU A 25 16.42 2.10 9.83
C GLU A 25 15.13 2.11 10.66
N ASP A 26 15.25 1.95 11.96
CA ASP A 26 14.11 1.98 12.89
C ASP A 26 13.44 3.35 12.89
N LEU A 27 14.21 4.43 12.84
CA LEU A 27 13.69 5.79 12.73
C LEU A 27 12.93 5.99 11.42
N VAL A 28 13.48 5.53 10.29
CA VAL A 28 12.84 5.66 8.99
C VAL A 28 11.58 4.79 8.90
N LYS A 29 11.60 3.57 9.43
CA LYS A 29 10.42 2.70 9.52
C LYS A 29 9.34 3.36 10.38
N TRP A 30 9.72 3.86 11.56
CA TRP A 30 8.81 4.56 12.45
C TRP A 30 8.16 5.79 11.78
N ALA A 31 8.95 6.60 11.08
CA ALA A 31 8.44 7.76 10.35
C ALA A 31 7.46 7.35 9.24
N ARG A 32 7.78 6.30 8.49
CA ARG A 32 6.94 5.81 7.38
C ARG A 32 5.59 5.30 7.86
N TYR A 33 5.54 4.45 8.89
CA TYR A 33 4.27 3.90 9.31
C TYR A 33 3.39 4.90 10.07
N ARG A 34 3.99 5.96 10.66
CA ARG A 34 3.27 7.01 11.38
C ARG A 34 2.78 8.16 10.50
N SER A 35 3.21 8.24 9.25
CA SER A 35 2.88 9.34 8.36
C SER A 35 2.53 8.82 6.97
N VAL A 36 1.44 8.07 6.90
CA VAL A 36 0.90 7.55 5.63
C VAL A 36 -0.25 8.44 5.18
N PHE A 37 -0.14 9.05 4.01
CA PHE A 37 -1.17 9.93 3.46
C PHE A 37 -2.06 9.18 2.46
N PRO A 38 -3.34 8.95 2.80
CA PRO A 38 -4.28 8.34 1.87
C PRO A 38 -4.61 9.25 0.69
N ALA A 39 -4.68 8.67 -0.50
CA ALA A 39 -5.23 9.35 -1.66
C ALA A 39 -6.75 9.48 -1.56
N THR A 40 -7.28 10.63 -1.97
CA THR A 40 -8.73 10.83 -2.09
C THR A 40 -9.24 10.06 -3.32
N PHE A 41 -9.62 8.80 -3.12
CA PHE A 41 -10.04 7.92 -4.20
C PHE A 41 -11.18 7.01 -3.76
N GLY A 42 -12.40 7.40 -4.04
CA GLY A 42 -13.61 6.64 -3.72
C GLY A 42 -14.47 6.42 -4.94
N LEU A 43 -14.91 5.18 -5.18
CA LEU A 43 -15.60 4.78 -6.41
C LEU A 43 -17.07 4.41 -6.22
N ALA A 44 -17.45 3.94 -5.03
CA ALA A 44 -18.80 3.47 -4.76
C ALA A 44 -19.15 3.56 -3.27
N CYS A 45 -20.09 2.73 -2.79
CA CYS A 45 -20.58 2.75 -1.41
C CYS A 45 -19.49 2.56 -0.35
N CYS A 46 -18.42 1.83 -0.64
CA CYS A 46 -17.29 1.71 0.30
C CYS A 46 -16.61 3.06 0.61
N ALA A 47 -16.70 4.03 -0.30
CA ALA A 47 -16.20 5.37 -0.05
C ALA A 47 -16.94 6.09 1.08
N ILE A 48 -18.21 5.79 1.29
CA ILE A 48 -19.01 6.34 2.39
C ILE A 48 -18.48 5.83 3.72
N GLU A 49 -18.20 4.54 3.80
CA GLU A 49 -17.60 3.94 5.00
C GLU A 49 -16.16 4.42 5.23
N MET A 50 -15.41 4.67 4.16
CA MET A 50 -14.08 5.29 4.25
C MET A 50 -14.16 6.71 4.81
N MET A 51 -15.15 7.51 4.40
CA MET A 51 -15.40 8.84 4.99
C MET A 51 -15.84 8.74 6.44
N ALA A 52 -16.67 7.75 6.79
CA ALA A 52 -17.10 7.50 8.17
C ALA A 52 -15.90 7.11 9.07
N ALA A 53 -14.91 6.40 8.55
CA ALA A 53 -13.69 6.09 9.27
C ALA A 53 -12.84 7.33 9.60
N GLY A 54 -12.90 8.38 8.77
CA GLY A 54 -12.31 9.70 9.05
C GLY A 54 -13.15 10.58 9.97
N GLY A 55 -14.35 10.13 10.38
CA GLY A 55 -15.23 10.87 11.28
C GLY A 55 -14.78 10.82 12.74
N PRO A 56 -15.35 11.70 13.59
CA PRO A 56 -14.88 11.88 14.97
C PRO A 56 -15.04 10.64 15.86
N HIS A 57 -15.91 9.70 15.50
CA HIS A 57 -16.09 8.47 16.27
C HIS A 57 -14.93 7.47 16.10
N TYR A 58 -14.39 7.38 14.91
CA TYR A 58 -13.32 6.42 14.58
C TYR A 58 -11.95 7.07 14.49
N ASP A 59 -11.89 8.25 13.92
CA ASP A 59 -10.73 9.14 13.78
C ASP A 59 -9.43 8.48 13.33
N LEU A 60 -9.13 8.60 12.05
CA LEU A 60 -7.88 8.12 11.45
C LEU A 60 -6.65 8.97 11.81
N ALA A 61 -6.84 10.15 12.41
CA ALA A 61 -5.76 11.06 12.79
C ALA A 61 -4.75 10.40 13.75
N ARG A 62 -5.23 9.59 14.69
CA ARG A 62 -4.37 8.86 15.63
C ARG A 62 -3.42 7.86 14.98
N PHE A 63 -3.70 7.46 13.73
CA PHE A 63 -2.83 6.59 12.93
C PHE A 63 -1.92 7.37 11.97
N GLY A 64 -1.96 8.71 12.01
CA GLY A 64 -1.21 9.57 11.12
C GLY A 64 -1.82 9.72 9.72
N MET A 65 -3.10 9.40 9.56
CA MET A 65 -3.83 9.38 8.28
C MET A 65 -4.96 10.42 8.22
N GLU A 66 -4.84 11.53 8.93
CA GLU A 66 -5.88 12.56 8.98
C GLU A 66 -6.11 13.23 7.62
N VAL A 67 -5.02 13.47 6.89
CA VAL A 67 -5.08 14.27 5.68
C VAL A 67 -5.18 13.41 4.43
N PHE A 68 -6.37 13.36 3.85
CA PHE A 68 -6.57 12.79 2.52
C PHE A 68 -6.02 13.73 1.45
N ARG A 69 -5.09 13.24 0.65
CA ARG A 69 -4.47 14.03 -0.42
C ARG A 69 -5.23 13.86 -1.73
N ALA A 70 -5.62 14.99 -2.34
CA ALA A 70 -6.24 14.99 -3.66
C ALA A 70 -5.23 14.75 -4.80
N SER A 71 -3.95 15.11 -4.57
CA SER A 71 -2.89 14.87 -5.54
C SER A 71 -2.25 13.50 -5.33
N PRO A 72 -2.24 12.60 -6.33
CA PRO A 72 -1.60 11.30 -6.22
C PRO A 72 -0.10 11.38 -5.90
N ARG A 73 0.56 12.43 -6.35
CA ARG A 73 2.00 12.66 -6.13
C ARG A 73 2.37 12.97 -4.67
N GLN A 74 1.36 13.29 -3.85
CA GLN A 74 1.53 13.60 -2.43
C GLN A 74 0.94 12.51 -1.53
N ALA A 75 0.45 11.43 -2.12
CA ALA A 75 -0.17 10.33 -1.41
C ALA A 75 0.73 9.09 -1.45
N ASP A 76 0.76 8.36 -0.35
CA ASP A 76 1.55 7.14 -0.18
C ASP A 76 0.66 5.89 -0.18
N LEU A 77 -0.62 6.04 0.14
CA LEU A 77 -1.59 4.97 0.24
C LEU A 77 -2.75 5.19 -0.74
N MET A 78 -3.04 4.19 -1.56
CA MET A 78 -4.26 4.15 -2.37
C MET A 78 -5.27 3.21 -1.71
N ILE A 79 -6.42 3.73 -1.32
CA ILE A 79 -7.55 2.91 -0.86
C ILE A 79 -8.56 2.83 -2.00
N VAL A 80 -8.64 1.68 -2.64
CA VAL A 80 -9.61 1.45 -3.71
C VAL A 80 -10.95 1.06 -3.09
N ALA A 81 -11.80 2.06 -2.88
CA ALA A 81 -13.05 1.91 -2.14
C ALA A 81 -14.24 1.73 -3.10
N GLY A 82 -14.52 0.49 -3.45
CA GLY A 82 -15.70 0.13 -4.25
C GLY A 82 -15.40 -0.57 -5.58
N ARG A 83 -16.43 -0.68 -6.43
CA ARG A 83 -16.33 -1.34 -7.72
C ARG A 83 -15.56 -0.49 -8.74
N VAL A 84 -14.70 -1.14 -9.51
CA VAL A 84 -13.95 -0.52 -10.60
C VAL A 84 -14.59 -0.90 -11.93
N SER A 85 -15.03 0.10 -12.69
CA SER A 85 -15.52 -0.15 -14.05
C SER A 85 -14.36 -0.31 -15.03
N GLN A 86 -14.60 -1.02 -16.13
CA GLN A 86 -13.61 -1.20 -17.20
C GLN A 86 -13.12 0.15 -17.77
N LYS A 87 -14.00 1.15 -17.80
CA LYS A 87 -13.62 2.50 -18.23
C LYS A 87 -12.75 3.25 -17.21
N MET A 88 -12.90 2.92 -15.94
CA MET A 88 -12.13 3.54 -14.85
C MET A 88 -10.77 2.85 -14.62
N ALA A 89 -10.63 1.61 -15.05
CA ALA A 89 -9.41 0.83 -14.86
C ALA A 89 -8.13 1.51 -15.39
N PRO A 90 -8.09 2.09 -16.60
CA PRO A 90 -6.93 2.82 -17.09
C PRO A 90 -6.62 4.06 -16.25
N VAL A 91 -7.64 4.77 -15.75
CA VAL A 91 -7.47 5.96 -14.91
C VAL A 91 -6.89 5.56 -13.55
N LEU A 92 -7.37 4.47 -12.95
CA LEU A 92 -6.86 3.93 -11.71
C LEU A 92 -5.37 3.57 -11.84
N ARG A 93 -4.98 2.91 -12.93
CA ARG A 93 -3.58 2.60 -13.22
C ARG A 93 -2.74 3.87 -13.37
N GLN A 94 -3.25 4.84 -14.09
CA GLN A 94 -2.56 6.13 -14.28
C GLN A 94 -2.36 6.88 -12.95
N ILE A 95 -3.36 6.87 -12.07
CA ILE A 95 -3.25 7.46 -10.73
C ILE A 95 -2.19 6.73 -9.90
N TYR A 96 -2.19 5.39 -9.95
CA TYR A 96 -1.20 4.58 -9.25
C TYR A 96 0.22 4.87 -9.74
N ASP A 97 0.43 5.01 -11.04
CA ASP A 97 1.74 5.29 -11.62
C ASP A 97 2.23 6.70 -11.27
N GLN A 98 1.34 7.64 -10.96
CA GLN A 98 1.67 8.98 -10.50
C GLN A 98 2.07 9.05 -9.01
N MET A 99 1.75 8.03 -8.23
CA MET A 99 2.15 7.96 -6.83
C MET A 99 3.65 7.68 -6.71
N MET A 100 4.30 8.34 -5.77
CA MET A 100 5.72 8.16 -5.50
C MET A 100 5.97 6.89 -4.68
N GLU A 101 7.12 6.27 -4.90
CA GLU A 101 7.60 5.18 -4.04
C GLU A 101 8.16 5.73 -2.71
N PRO A 102 7.91 5.08 -1.57
CA PRO A 102 7.13 3.85 -1.38
C PRO A 102 5.62 4.10 -1.40
N LYS A 103 4.85 3.20 -2.01
CA LYS A 103 3.39 3.28 -2.11
C LYS A 103 2.74 1.95 -1.79
N TRP A 104 1.52 2.01 -1.25
CA TRP A 104 0.75 0.84 -0.84
C TRP A 104 -0.68 0.93 -1.36
N VAL A 105 -1.31 -0.22 -1.51
CA VAL A 105 -2.68 -0.32 -2.02
C VAL A 105 -3.52 -1.18 -1.08
N ILE A 106 -4.64 -0.62 -0.61
CA ILE A 106 -5.68 -1.37 0.10
C ILE A 106 -6.88 -1.56 -0.83
N SER A 107 -7.27 -2.80 -1.05
CA SER A 107 -8.52 -3.14 -1.73
C SER A 107 -9.65 -3.19 -0.70
N MET A 108 -10.52 -2.17 -0.72
CA MET A 108 -11.63 -2.05 0.23
C MET A 108 -12.94 -2.56 -0.36
N GLY A 109 -13.44 -3.62 0.25
CA GLY A 109 -14.70 -4.24 -0.08
C GLY A 109 -14.62 -5.34 -1.14
N VAL A 110 -15.64 -6.15 -1.17
CA VAL A 110 -15.75 -7.33 -2.05
C VAL A 110 -15.74 -6.95 -3.52
N CYS A 111 -16.26 -5.78 -3.87
CA CYS A 111 -16.27 -5.30 -5.25
C CYS A 111 -14.88 -4.99 -5.79
N ALA A 112 -14.02 -4.41 -4.96
CA ALA A 112 -12.62 -4.17 -5.32
C ALA A 112 -11.80 -5.46 -5.31
N SER A 113 -12.11 -6.40 -4.40
CA SER A 113 -11.34 -7.64 -4.23
C SER A 113 -11.63 -8.68 -5.31
N SER A 114 -12.90 -8.81 -5.76
CA SER A 114 -13.31 -9.88 -6.69
C SER A 114 -14.45 -9.50 -7.62
N GLY A 115 -14.82 -8.22 -7.69
CA GLY A 115 -16.02 -7.77 -8.42
C GLY A 115 -17.32 -7.97 -7.64
N GLY A 116 -17.34 -8.81 -6.61
CA GLY A 116 -18.48 -9.07 -5.74
C GLY A 116 -19.74 -9.52 -6.49
N MET A 117 -20.86 -8.87 -6.19
CA MET A 117 -22.14 -9.17 -6.85
C MET A 117 -22.22 -8.68 -8.31
N PHE A 118 -21.25 -7.87 -8.77
CA PHE A 118 -21.24 -7.28 -10.10
C PHE A 118 -20.42 -8.12 -11.08
N ASN A 119 -20.78 -9.38 -11.25
CA ASN A 119 -20.14 -10.27 -12.22
C ASN A 119 -20.65 -10.00 -13.63
N ASN A 120 -20.18 -8.92 -14.24
CA ASN A 120 -20.53 -8.52 -15.60
C ASN A 120 -19.33 -7.94 -16.35
N TYR A 121 -19.47 -7.80 -17.66
CA TYR A 121 -18.40 -7.32 -18.54
C TYR A 121 -18.01 -5.84 -18.32
N ALA A 122 -18.81 -5.07 -17.60
CA ALA A 122 -18.56 -3.64 -17.37
C ALA A 122 -17.69 -3.39 -16.14
N ILE A 123 -17.57 -4.37 -15.24
CA ILE A 123 -16.83 -4.26 -13.97
C ILE A 123 -15.61 -5.18 -13.99
N VAL A 124 -14.50 -4.66 -13.50
CA VAL A 124 -13.27 -5.42 -13.32
C VAL A 124 -13.44 -6.38 -12.15
N GLN A 125 -13.09 -7.65 -12.36
CA GLN A 125 -13.25 -8.71 -11.37
C GLN A 125 -12.02 -8.83 -10.45
N GLY A 126 -11.68 -7.75 -9.77
CA GLY A 126 -10.56 -7.63 -8.87
C GLY A 126 -9.59 -6.51 -9.28
N VAL A 127 -9.23 -5.66 -8.32
CA VAL A 127 -8.29 -4.55 -8.52
C VAL A 127 -6.86 -5.05 -8.72
N ASP A 128 -6.56 -6.24 -8.22
CA ASP A 128 -5.28 -6.94 -8.39
C ASP A 128 -4.91 -7.19 -9.85
N GLN A 129 -5.92 -7.20 -10.75
CA GLN A 129 -5.69 -7.26 -12.20
C GLN A 129 -5.14 -5.95 -12.79
N ILE A 130 -5.25 -4.84 -12.07
CA ILE A 130 -4.84 -3.51 -12.55
C ILE A 130 -3.60 -3.02 -11.83
N VAL A 131 -3.61 -3.09 -10.49
CA VAL A 131 -2.55 -2.64 -9.59
C VAL A 131 -2.29 -3.70 -8.53
N PRO A 132 -1.05 -3.82 -8.05
CA PRO A 132 -0.74 -4.75 -6.97
C PRO A 132 -1.44 -4.31 -5.69
N VAL A 133 -2.01 -5.26 -4.96
CA VAL A 133 -2.73 -5.04 -3.71
C VAL A 133 -1.92 -5.60 -2.55
N ASP A 134 -1.66 -4.77 -1.54
CA ASP A 134 -0.91 -5.17 -0.35
C ASP A 134 -1.85 -5.76 0.73
N VAL A 135 -3.03 -5.16 0.92
CA VAL A 135 -3.99 -5.60 1.94
C VAL A 135 -5.42 -5.57 1.40
N TYR A 136 -6.20 -6.57 1.78
CA TYR A 136 -7.62 -6.66 1.48
C TYR A 136 -8.47 -6.39 2.72
N ALA A 137 -9.47 -5.53 2.59
CA ALA A 137 -10.48 -5.26 3.61
C ALA A 137 -11.82 -5.87 3.18
N PRO A 138 -12.19 -7.06 3.68
CA PRO A 138 -13.42 -7.75 3.27
C PRO A 138 -14.67 -7.07 3.82
N GLY A 139 -15.77 -7.16 3.06
CA GLY A 139 -17.08 -6.64 3.45
C GLY A 139 -17.86 -6.05 2.25
N CYS A 140 -19.16 -5.80 2.44
CA CYS A 140 -20.00 -5.22 1.40
C CYS A 140 -21.09 -4.30 1.97
N PRO A 141 -20.75 -3.04 2.31
CA PRO A 141 -19.41 -2.47 2.48
C PRO A 141 -18.73 -2.99 3.74
N PRO A 142 -17.38 -2.98 3.82
CA PRO A 142 -16.69 -3.20 5.08
C PRO A 142 -16.94 -2.00 6.00
N GLY A 143 -17.25 -2.27 7.27
CA GLY A 143 -17.42 -1.19 8.25
C GLY A 143 -16.09 -0.47 8.52
N PRO A 144 -16.15 0.73 9.11
CA PRO A 144 -14.95 1.52 9.45
C PRO A 144 -13.93 0.75 10.29
N GLN A 145 -14.40 -0.13 11.18
CA GLN A 145 -13.54 -1.00 12.01
C GLN A 145 -12.71 -1.98 11.16
N THR A 146 -13.32 -2.54 10.10
CA THR A 146 -12.62 -3.43 9.18
C THR A 146 -11.54 -2.68 8.41
N LEU A 147 -11.82 -1.45 7.98
CA LEU A 147 -10.82 -0.60 7.34
C LEU A 147 -9.67 -0.26 8.31
N MET A 148 -9.98 0.08 9.56
CA MET A 148 -8.96 0.34 10.58
C MET A 148 -8.10 -0.90 10.85
N HIS A 149 -8.69 -2.09 10.88
CA HIS A 149 -7.93 -3.33 10.99
C HIS A 149 -7.00 -3.55 9.78
N ALA A 150 -7.48 -3.28 8.57
CA ALA A 150 -6.66 -3.36 7.36
C ALA A 150 -5.48 -2.36 7.40
N ILE A 151 -5.70 -1.16 7.91
CA ILE A 151 -4.66 -0.15 8.12
C ILE A 151 -3.62 -0.63 9.15
N LEU A 152 -4.06 -1.20 10.26
CA LEU A 152 -3.15 -1.78 11.26
C LEU A 152 -2.33 -2.93 10.68
N THR A 153 -2.95 -3.78 9.87
CA THR A 153 -2.26 -4.85 9.15
C THR A 153 -1.21 -4.28 8.19
N LEU A 154 -1.55 -3.22 7.46
CA LEU A 154 -0.60 -2.52 6.60
C LEU A 154 0.57 -1.93 7.40
N HIS A 155 0.31 -1.35 8.57
CA HIS A 155 1.36 -0.85 9.46
C HIS A 155 2.33 -1.95 9.89
N GLN A 156 1.83 -3.14 10.20
CA GLN A 156 2.68 -4.30 10.50
C GLN A 156 3.52 -4.69 9.29
N HIS A 157 2.93 -4.75 8.09
CA HIS A 157 3.68 -5.01 6.85
C HIS A 157 4.80 -3.99 6.62
N ILE A 158 4.52 -2.70 6.82
CA ILE A 158 5.53 -1.63 6.67
C ILE A 158 6.65 -1.77 7.71
N HIS A 159 6.30 -2.16 8.94
CA HIS A 159 7.29 -2.35 10.01
C HIS A 159 8.20 -3.56 9.76
N ASP A 160 7.62 -4.66 9.28
CA ASP A 160 8.35 -5.92 9.04
C ASP A 160 9.16 -5.88 7.74
N GLU A 161 8.87 -4.94 6.85
CA GLU A 161 9.54 -4.81 5.56
C GLU A 161 10.95 -4.23 5.73
N GLU A 162 11.96 -4.94 5.24
CA GLU A 162 13.34 -4.42 5.20
C GLU A 162 13.46 -3.29 4.17
N LEU A 163 14.05 -2.16 4.56
CA LEU A 163 14.28 -1.01 3.68
C LEU A 163 15.07 -1.38 2.40
N THR A 164 16.02 -2.30 2.54
CA THR A 164 16.87 -2.78 1.46
C THR A 164 16.11 -3.68 0.49
N ARG A 165 15.20 -4.52 1.01
CA ARG A 165 14.42 -5.44 0.19
C ARG A 165 13.46 -4.70 -0.74
N ARG A 166 12.86 -3.61 -0.29
CA ARG A 166 11.96 -2.80 -1.11
C ARG A 166 12.70 -2.03 -2.21
N LYS A 167 13.92 -1.56 -1.94
CA LYS A 167 14.78 -0.97 -2.99
C LYS A 167 15.17 -1.99 -4.07
N GLY A 168 15.44 -3.24 -3.69
CA GLY A 168 15.72 -4.32 -4.65
C GLY A 168 14.48 -4.79 -5.41
N ALA A 169 13.33 -4.83 -4.75
CA ALA A 169 12.05 -5.19 -5.33
C ALA A 169 11.53 -4.10 -6.28
N GLY A 170 11.79 -2.82 -5.96
CA GLY A 170 11.46 -1.69 -6.85
C GLY A 170 12.33 -1.62 -8.10
N LEU A 171 13.47 -2.29 -8.14
CA LEU A 171 14.44 -2.20 -9.26
C LEU A 171 14.44 -3.39 -10.23
N GLY A 172 13.66 -4.42 -10.02
CA GLY A 172 13.70 -5.52 -10.97
C GLY A 172 12.74 -6.68 -10.74
N LEU A 173 12.69 -7.25 -9.54
CA LEU A 173 11.95 -8.49 -9.29
C LEU A 173 10.46 -8.28 -9.07
N VAL A 174 10.06 -7.14 -8.51
CA VAL A 174 8.64 -6.84 -8.29
C VAL A 174 8.01 -6.20 -9.52
N ILE A 175 8.80 -5.47 -10.31
CA ILE A 175 8.35 -4.95 -11.60
C ILE A 175 8.08 -6.12 -12.55
N GLU A 176 8.95 -7.15 -12.57
CA GLU A 176 8.79 -8.31 -13.44
C GLU A 176 7.60 -9.21 -13.05
N GLN A 177 7.35 -9.41 -11.74
CA GLN A 177 6.14 -10.11 -11.28
C GLN A 177 4.87 -9.25 -11.39
N ARG A 178 4.98 -7.92 -11.27
CA ARG A 178 3.86 -7.00 -11.43
C ARG A 178 3.52 -6.77 -12.90
N ASP A 179 4.49 -6.68 -13.75
CA ASP A 179 4.31 -6.51 -15.20
C ASP A 179 3.76 -7.77 -15.86
N GLY A 180 4.13 -8.95 -15.39
CA GLY A 180 3.56 -10.22 -15.85
C GLY A 180 2.08 -10.40 -15.46
N GLN A 181 1.59 -9.65 -14.47
CA GLN A 181 0.19 -9.71 -14.02
C GLN A 181 -0.66 -8.56 -14.58
N VAL A 182 -0.01 -7.50 -15.05
CA VAL A 182 -0.65 -6.30 -15.61
C VAL A 182 -0.70 -6.35 -17.13
N ASP A 183 0.11 -7.18 -17.76
CA ASP A 183 0.15 -7.43 -19.19
C ASP A 183 -0.96 -8.38 -19.71
N THR A 184 -1.90 -8.79 -18.86
CA THR A 184 -3.21 -9.09 -19.40
C THR A 184 -3.79 -7.76 -19.86
N PRO A 185 -3.76 -7.42 -21.15
CA PRO A 185 -4.44 -6.23 -21.61
C PRO A 185 -5.87 -6.42 -21.14
N VAL A 186 -6.33 -5.56 -20.25
CA VAL A 186 -7.75 -5.26 -20.19
C VAL A 186 -8.05 -4.96 -21.65
N ALA A 187 -8.61 -5.93 -22.34
CA ALA A 187 -8.89 -5.81 -23.74
C ALA A 187 -9.88 -4.66 -23.85
N LEU A 188 -9.33 -3.47 -23.96
CA LEU A 188 -10.04 -2.30 -24.44
C LEU A 188 -10.40 -2.72 -25.85
N GLY A 189 -11.55 -3.38 -25.97
CA GLY A 189 -12.12 -3.74 -27.24
C GLY A 189 -12.11 -2.49 -28.09
N ARG A 190 -11.18 -2.46 -29.02
CA ARG A 190 -11.26 -1.51 -30.12
C ARG A 190 -12.57 -1.78 -30.83
N ARG A 191 -13.51 -0.92 -30.63
CA ARG A 191 -14.60 -0.66 -31.57
C ARG A 191 -14.58 0.83 -31.85
#